data_d3eaa81b2fac04ad3272beb28cafc327
#
_entry.id   d3eaa81b2fac04ad3272beb28cafc327
#
_cell.length_a   1.000
_cell.length_b   1.000
_cell.length_c   1.000
_cell.angle_alpha   90.00
_cell.angle_beta   90.00
_cell.angle_gamma   90.00
#
_symmetry.space_group_name_H-M   'P 1'
#
loop_
_entity.id
_entity.type
_entity.pdbx_description
1 polymer ?
#
loop_
_entity_poly.entity_id
_entity_poly.type
_entity_poly.pdbx_seq_one_letter_code
_entity_poly.pdbx_strand_id
1 'polypeptide(L)'
;MSIFNPWVILGFVLAMLSAAAGGYSKGKHDEFAKQQVEIAALNAQARETEQNMAKVANTYADTLRKSQNVAKVKETKLRADIATGNLRLSIPTQSSTVCPSTTAASASGSDSGEARTELSGSVSETLISIASEGDAAIRKLNTCIESYETLRNMK
;
A
#
# COMPACT_ATOMS: atom_id res chain seq x y z
N MET A 1 -75.10 -24.63 -38.78
CA MET A 1 -73.91 -23.81 -38.76
C MET A 1 -72.70 -24.70 -38.47
N SER A 2 -71.97 -25.07 -39.52
CA SER A 2 -70.88 -26.07 -39.42
C SER A 2 -69.61 -25.35 -38.99
N ILE A 3 -69.38 -25.35 -37.67
CA ILE A 3 -68.15 -24.69 -37.01
C ILE A 3 -66.89 -25.50 -37.33
N PHE A 4 -67.01 -26.66 -37.96
CA PHE A 4 -65.91 -27.53 -38.35
C PHE A 4 -65.43 -27.32 -39.79
N ASN A 5 -65.23 -26.08 -40.22
CA ASN A 5 -64.59 -25.86 -41.51
C ASN A 5 -63.08 -26.01 -41.30
N PRO A 6 -62.43 -26.99 -41.96
CA PRO A 6 -61.02 -27.26 -41.76
C PRO A 6 -60.11 -26.03 -42.02
N TRP A 7 -60.57 -25.12 -42.86
CA TRP A 7 -59.87 -23.84 -43.13
C TRP A 7 -59.89 -22.87 -41.96
N VAL A 8 -60.98 -22.87 -41.15
CA VAL A 8 -61.04 -22.00 -39.95
C VAL A 8 -60.16 -22.53 -38.86
N ILE A 9 -60.01 -23.83 -38.69
CA ILE A 9 -59.12 -24.47 -37.75
C ILE A 9 -57.68 -24.20 -38.16
N LEU A 10 -57.34 -24.30 -39.42
CA LEU A 10 -56.02 -24.00 -39.97
C LEU A 10 -55.60 -22.52 -39.70
N GLY A 11 -56.55 -21.60 -39.94
CA GLY A 11 -56.32 -20.16 -39.65
C GLY A 11 -56.10 -19.89 -38.17
N PHE A 12 -56.83 -20.57 -37.28
CA PHE A 12 -56.63 -20.39 -35.83
C PHE A 12 -55.29 -20.95 -35.32
N VAL A 13 -54.85 -22.09 -35.85
CA VAL A 13 -53.53 -22.67 -35.54
C VAL A 13 -52.41 -21.76 -36.03
N LEU A 14 -52.50 -21.21 -37.25
CA LEU A 14 -51.53 -20.25 -37.76
C LEU A 14 -51.49 -18.96 -36.93
N ALA A 15 -52.64 -18.46 -36.48
CA ALA A 15 -52.66 -17.28 -35.59
C ALA A 15 -52.03 -17.57 -34.24
N MET A 16 -52.26 -18.75 -33.65
CA MET A 16 -51.61 -19.14 -32.38
C MET A 16 -50.09 -19.30 -32.54
N LEU A 17 -49.64 -19.90 -33.62
CA LEU A 17 -48.19 -20.05 -33.89
C LEU A 17 -47.50 -18.70 -34.09
N SER A 18 -48.15 -17.78 -34.78
CA SER A 18 -47.60 -16.43 -34.98
C SER A 18 -47.53 -15.60 -33.69
N ALA A 19 -48.57 -15.74 -32.84
CA ALA A 19 -48.58 -15.10 -31.51
C ALA A 19 -47.51 -15.68 -30.56
N ALA A 20 -47.33 -17.01 -30.59
CA ALA A 20 -46.29 -17.68 -29.82
C ALA A 20 -44.88 -17.30 -30.28
N ALA A 21 -44.62 -17.22 -31.59
CA ALA A 21 -43.31 -16.80 -32.13
C ALA A 21 -43.01 -15.33 -31.82
N GLY A 22 -44.02 -14.45 -31.89
CA GLY A 22 -43.86 -13.03 -31.56
C GLY A 22 -43.63 -12.79 -30.07
N GLY A 23 -44.32 -13.54 -29.20
CA GLY A 23 -44.12 -13.49 -27.74
C GLY A 23 -42.74 -14.01 -27.31
N TYR A 24 -42.30 -15.11 -27.93
CA TYR A 24 -40.97 -15.67 -27.63
C TYR A 24 -39.83 -14.76 -28.07
N SER A 25 -39.92 -14.11 -29.21
CA SER A 25 -38.88 -13.18 -29.69
C SER A 25 -38.80 -11.90 -28.83
N LYS A 26 -39.92 -11.34 -28.42
CA LYS A 26 -39.98 -10.21 -27.49
C LYS A 26 -39.41 -10.55 -26.10
N GLY A 27 -39.81 -11.69 -25.56
CA GLY A 27 -39.33 -12.12 -24.24
C GLY A 27 -37.82 -12.29 -24.18
N LYS A 28 -37.22 -12.86 -25.24
CA LYS A 28 -35.73 -12.95 -25.31
C LYS A 28 -35.04 -11.58 -25.42
N HIS A 29 -35.60 -10.66 -26.19
CA HIS A 29 -35.02 -9.33 -26.36
C HIS A 29 -35.01 -8.53 -25.05
N ASP A 30 -36.09 -8.62 -24.28
CA ASP A 30 -36.20 -7.92 -23.00
C ASP A 30 -35.27 -8.50 -21.94
N GLU A 31 -35.04 -9.80 -21.93
CA GLU A 31 -34.07 -10.44 -21.04
C GLU A 31 -32.65 -10.09 -21.40
N PHE A 32 -32.29 -10.12 -22.69
CA PHE A 32 -30.95 -9.68 -23.12
C PHE A 32 -30.69 -8.20 -22.83
N ALA A 33 -31.68 -7.33 -22.99
CA ALA A 33 -31.56 -5.91 -22.66
C ALA A 33 -31.32 -5.70 -21.16
N LYS A 34 -32.06 -6.43 -20.29
CA LYS A 34 -31.82 -6.37 -18.83
C LYS A 34 -30.45 -6.86 -18.42
N GLN A 35 -30.00 -7.99 -18.99
CA GLN A 35 -28.64 -8.50 -18.73
C GLN A 35 -27.55 -7.52 -19.17
N GLN A 36 -27.72 -6.86 -20.33
CA GLN A 36 -26.76 -5.85 -20.78
C GLN A 36 -26.69 -4.65 -19.85
N VAL A 37 -27.81 -4.18 -19.34
CA VAL A 37 -27.86 -3.08 -18.36
C VAL A 37 -27.18 -3.50 -17.06
N GLU A 38 -27.44 -4.71 -16.57
CA GLU A 38 -26.80 -5.25 -15.37
C GLU A 38 -25.27 -5.39 -15.54
N ILE A 39 -24.83 -5.96 -16.66
CA ILE A 39 -23.41 -6.08 -16.99
C ILE A 39 -22.76 -4.68 -17.12
N ALA A 40 -23.43 -3.71 -17.72
CA ALA A 40 -22.93 -2.35 -17.83
C ALA A 40 -22.81 -1.69 -16.45
N ALA A 41 -23.78 -1.91 -15.56
CA ALA A 41 -23.74 -1.39 -14.18
C ALA A 41 -22.60 -2.04 -13.38
N LEU A 42 -22.43 -3.35 -13.45
CA LEU A 42 -21.33 -4.07 -12.79
C LEU A 42 -19.96 -3.63 -13.32
N ASN A 43 -19.83 -3.45 -14.63
CA ASN A 43 -18.61 -2.94 -15.24
C ASN A 43 -18.30 -1.49 -14.81
N ALA A 44 -19.32 -0.64 -14.69
CA ALA A 44 -19.13 0.72 -14.19
C ALA A 44 -18.65 0.72 -12.73
N GLN A 45 -19.25 -0.10 -11.89
CA GLN A 45 -18.84 -0.26 -10.49
C GLN A 45 -17.42 -0.84 -10.36
N ALA A 46 -17.09 -1.83 -11.20
CA ALA A 46 -15.73 -2.39 -11.21
C ALA A 46 -14.70 -1.33 -11.60
N ARG A 47 -14.96 -0.54 -12.64
CA ARG A 47 -14.07 0.56 -13.06
C ARG A 47 -13.91 1.64 -11.98
N GLU A 48 -14.98 1.99 -11.29
CA GLU A 48 -14.90 2.94 -10.18
C GLU A 48 -14.03 2.39 -9.05
N THR A 49 -14.21 1.12 -8.69
CA THR A 49 -13.39 0.44 -7.69
C THR A 49 -11.92 0.41 -8.09
N GLU A 50 -11.61 0.05 -9.34
CA GLU A 50 -10.25 0.05 -9.88
C GLU A 50 -9.62 1.44 -9.83
N GLN A 51 -10.35 2.48 -10.23
CA GLN A 51 -9.87 3.85 -10.17
C GLN A 51 -9.59 4.31 -8.74
N ASN A 52 -10.43 3.94 -7.80
CA ASN A 52 -10.23 4.27 -6.39
C ASN A 52 -9.02 3.52 -5.81
N MET A 53 -8.85 2.24 -6.14
CA MET A 53 -7.65 1.48 -5.78
C MET A 53 -6.38 2.10 -6.37
N ALA A 54 -6.40 2.50 -7.64
CA ALA A 54 -5.27 3.17 -8.28
C ALA A 54 -4.94 4.52 -7.63
N LYS A 55 -5.94 5.32 -7.25
CA LYS A 55 -5.73 6.58 -6.51
C LYS A 55 -5.07 6.33 -5.15
N VAL A 56 -5.57 5.35 -4.41
CA VAL A 56 -4.99 4.95 -3.11
C VAL A 56 -3.54 4.53 -3.28
N ALA A 57 -3.25 3.61 -4.22
CA ALA A 57 -1.89 3.14 -4.49
C ALA A 57 -0.93 4.29 -4.85
N ASN A 58 -1.35 5.22 -5.71
CA ASN A 58 -0.56 6.39 -6.08
C ASN A 58 -0.31 7.33 -4.89
N THR A 59 -1.32 7.57 -4.05
CA THR A 59 -1.18 8.41 -2.86
C THR A 59 -0.15 7.83 -1.88
N TYR A 60 -0.20 6.52 -1.62
CA TYR A 60 0.76 5.86 -0.75
C TYR A 60 2.17 5.80 -1.37
N ALA A 61 2.28 5.58 -2.67
CA ALA A 61 3.56 5.65 -3.38
C ALA A 61 4.22 7.03 -3.26
N ASP A 62 3.44 8.11 -3.43
CA ASP A 62 3.94 9.48 -3.27
C ASP A 62 4.31 9.80 -1.82
N THR A 63 3.53 9.35 -0.85
CA THR A 63 3.83 9.51 0.56
C THR A 63 5.12 8.79 0.93
N LEU A 64 5.29 7.54 0.46
CA LEU A 64 6.52 6.78 0.67
C LEU A 64 7.73 7.49 0.06
N ARG A 65 7.61 7.98 -1.19
CA ARG A 65 8.67 8.73 -1.87
C ARG A 65 9.07 10.00 -1.11
N LYS A 66 8.09 10.77 -0.65
CA LYS A 66 8.33 11.96 0.19
C LYS A 66 9.05 11.61 1.49
N SER A 67 8.58 10.58 2.19
CA SER A 67 9.19 10.09 3.43
C SER A 67 10.63 9.62 3.22
N GLN A 68 10.91 8.90 2.12
CA GLN A 68 12.27 8.47 1.75
C GLN A 68 13.17 9.66 1.46
N ASN A 69 12.70 10.67 0.72
CA ASN A 69 13.48 11.88 0.43
C ASN A 69 13.84 12.64 1.71
N VAL A 70 12.89 12.84 2.62
CA VAL A 70 13.13 13.49 3.92
C VAL A 70 14.14 12.68 4.74
N ALA A 71 14.02 11.37 4.78
CA ALA A 71 14.96 10.49 5.48
C ALA A 71 16.37 10.59 4.90
N LYS A 72 16.51 10.57 3.57
CA LYS A 72 17.79 10.69 2.88
C LYS A 72 18.48 12.03 3.16
N VAL A 73 17.74 13.13 3.18
CA VAL A 73 18.30 14.46 3.54
C VAL A 73 18.79 14.47 4.98
N LYS A 74 18.04 13.90 5.93
CA LYS A 74 18.44 13.78 7.34
C LYS A 74 19.70 12.90 7.49
N GLU A 75 19.74 11.77 6.81
CA GLU A 75 20.91 10.87 6.80
C GLU A 75 22.15 11.57 6.26
N THR A 76 22.04 12.27 5.12
CA THR A 76 23.16 13.01 4.54
C THR A 76 23.68 14.08 5.49
N LYS A 77 22.78 14.81 6.16
CA LYS A 77 23.16 15.80 7.18
C LYS A 77 23.87 15.14 8.36
N LEU A 78 23.32 14.05 8.89
CA LEU A 78 23.91 13.33 10.02
C LEU A 78 25.31 12.81 9.69
N ARG A 79 25.52 12.26 8.49
CA ARG A 79 26.85 11.83 8.01
C ARG A 79 27.82 13.00 7.88
N ALA A 80 27.36 14.14 7.37
CA ALA A 80 28.18 15.35 7.28
C ALA A 80 28.57 15.87 8.66
N ASP A 81 27.68 15.89 9.63
CA ASP A 81 27.93 16.33 11.00
C ASP A 81 28.94 15.41 11.72
N ILE A 82 28.93 14.11 11.43
CA ILE A 82 29.91 13.15 11.94
C ILE A 82 31.26 13.36 11.25
N ALA A 83 31.29 13.50 9.94
CA ALA A 83 32.53 13.71 9.17
C ALA A 83 33.24 14.99 9.56
N THR A 84 32.49 16.05 9.92
CA THR A 84 33.04 17.32 10.41
C THR A 84 33.39 17.32 11.91
N GLY A 85 33.06 16.24 12.63
CA GLY A 85 33.25 16.13 14.07
C GLY A 85 32.28 16.94 14.93
N ASN A 86 31.25 17.55 14.31
CA ASN A 86 30.20 18.28 15.01
C ASN A 86 29.31 17.36 15.83
N LEU A 87 29.19 16.11 15.41
CA LEU A 87 28.44 15.06 16.10
C LEU A 87 29.35 13.87 16.36
N ARG A 88 29.40 13.44 17.64
CA ARG A 88 30.14 12.24 18.04
C ARG A 88 29.19 11.24 18.68
N LEU A 89 29.26 10.02 18.22
CA LEU A 89 28.49 8.92 18.82
C LEU A 89 29.28 8.33 19.98
N SER A 90 28.64 8.17 21.13
CA SER A 90 29.24 7.53 22.31
C SER A 90 28.35 6.42 22.81
N ILE A 91 28.95 5.33 23.23
CA ILE A 91 28.25 4.20 23.85
C ILE A 91 28.62 4.15 25.35
N PRO A 92 27.63 3.82 26.22
CA PRO A 92 27.92 3.58 27.62
C PRO A 92 28.77 2.31 27.71
N THR A 93 29.91 2.39 28.39
CA THR A 93 30.73 1.23 28.71
C THR A 93 30.65 0.99 30.20
N GLN A 94 30.47 -0.27 30.58
CA GLN A 94 30.61 -0.65 31.98
C GLN A 94 32.09 -0.48 32.35
N SER A 95 32.36 0.28 33.42
CA SER A 95 33.69 0.40 33.97
C SER A 95 34.18 -0.97 34.42
N SER A 96 34.95 -1.65 33.56
CA SER A 96 35.64 -2.87 33.93
C SER A 96 36.72 -2.48 34.89
N THR A 97 36.49 -2.70 36.17
CA THR A 97 37.50 -2.53 37.23
C THR A 97 38.59 -3.60 37.15
N VAL A 98 39.36 -3.61 36.06
CA VAL A 98 40.67 -4.31 36.05
C VAL A 98 41.49 -3.79 34.89
N CYS A 99 42.38 -2.81 35.13
CA CYS A 99 43.83 -2.84 34.83
C CYS A 99 44.45 -1.52 35.20
N PRO A 100 45.41 -1.50 36.07
CA PRO A 100 46.27 -0.32 36.30
C PRO A 100 47.35 -0.32 35.22
N SER A 101 47.16 0.46 34.18
CA SER A 101 48.24 0.81 33.26
C SER A 101 48.24 2.29 33.01
N THR A 102 49.23 2.90 33.65
CA THR A 102 49.79 4.22 33.46
C THR A 102 49.62 4.78 32.06
N THR A 103 48.73 5.74 31.91
CA THR A 103 48.98 7.02 31.23
C THR A 103 47.76 7.90 31.44
N ALA A 104 47.98 9.00 32.13
CA ALA A 104 46.97 9.99 32.44
C ALA A 104 46.49 10.68 31.16
N ALA A 105 45.26 10.45 30.81
CA ALA A 105 44.48 11.36 29.97
C ALA A 105 43.43 11.98 30.86
N SER A 106 43.53 13.27 31.05
CA SER A 106 42.69 14.10 31.89
C SER A 106 41.23 13.94 31.53
N ALA A 107 40.49 13.25 32.36
CA ALA A 107 39.01 13.29 32.36
C ALA A 107 38.59 14.42 33.28
N SER A 108 38.33 15.59 32.73
CA SER A 108 37.58 16.63 33.43
C SER A 108 36.11 16.47 33.12
N GLY A 109 35.37 16.04 34.12
CA GLY A 109 33.91 15.91 34.01
C GLY A 109 33.38 14.97 35.08
N SER A 110 33.35 15.43 36.35
CA SER A 110 32.64 14.76 37.43
C SER A 110 31.14 14.96 37.28
N ASP A 111 30.49 13.96 36.83
CA ASP A 111 29.12 13.64 37.31
C ASP A 111 28.96 12.12 37.28
N SER A 112 28.35 11.59 38.32
CA SER A 112 28.14 10.17 38.65
C SER A 112 27.82 9.31 37.44
N GLY A 113 28.81 8.77 36.71
CA GLY A 113 28.63 8.49 35.33
C GLY A 113 29.09 7.14 34.92
N GLU A 114 28.26 6.63 34.13
CA GLU A 114 28.60 5.62 33.17
C GLU A 114 29.77 6.08 32.30
N ALA A 115 30.85 5.34 32.32
CA ALA A 115 31.97 5.58 31.42
C ALA A 115 31.44 5.49 29.97
N ARG A 116 31.66 6.53 29.18
CA ARG A 116 31.25 6.57 27.77
C ARG A 116 32.48 6.56 26.88
N THR A 117 32.46 5.68 25.90
CA THR A 117 33.51 5.62 24.90
C THR A 117 33.01 6.20 23.58
N GLU A 118 33.74 7.13 23.00
CA GLU A 118 33.46 7.67 21.69
C GLU A 118 33.79 6.65 20.61
N LEU A 119 32.84 6.50 19.65
CA LEU A 119 33.03 5.65 18.49
C LEU A 119 33.89 6.36 17.42
N SER A 120 34.71 5.59 16.72
CA SER A 120 35.41 6.11 15.55
C SER A 120 34.41 6.52 14.45
N GLY A 121 34.78 7.49 13.62
CA GLY A 121 33.95 7.99 12.53
C GLY A 121 33.46 6.86 11.61
N SER A 122 34.32 5.91 11.25
CA SER A 122 33.99 4.78 10.38
C SER A 122 32.96 3.82 10.98
N VAL A 123 33.05 3.55 12.28
CA VAL A 123 32.05 2.72 12.98
C VAL A 123 30.73 3.47 13.08
N SER A 124 30.78 4.77 13.37
CA SER A 124 29.57 5.62 13.40
C SER A 124 28.86 5.67 12.08
N GLU A 125 29.56 5.79 10.95
CA GLU A 125 28.99 5.74 9.60
C GLU A 125 28.34 4.40 9.29
N THR A 126 28.98 3.29 9.67
CA THR A 126 28.43 1.94 9.47
C THR A 126 27.15 1.75 10.27
N LEU A 127 27.11 2.19 11.52
CA LEU A 127 25.91 2.11 12.36
C LEU A 127 24.75 2.94 11.78
N ILE A 128 25.04 4.14 11.28
CA ILE A 128 24.01 4.97 10.63
C ILE A 128 23.51 4.30 9.36
N SER A 129 24.37 3.64 8.58
CA SER A 129 23.95 2.90 7.38
C SER A 129 22.96 1.79 7.74
N ILE A 130 23.31 0.97 8.73
CA ILE A 130 22.43 -0.12 9.19
C ILE A 130 21.12 0.43 9.73
N ALA A 131 21.16 1.48 10.54
CA ALA A 131 19.97 2.10 11.10
C ALA A 131 19.07 2.69 9.99
N SER A 132 19.66 3.37 8.99
CA SER A 132 18.90 3.96 7.88
C SER A 132 18.25 2.90 6.98
N GLU A 133 18.90 1.76 6.77
CA GLU A 133 18.33 0.61 6.05
C GLU A 133 17.14 0.00 6.81
N GLY A 134 17.30 -0.17 8.14
CA GLY A 134 16.22 -0.64 9.01
C GLY A 134 15.02 0.28 8.99
N ASP A 135 15.24 1.58 9.13
CA ASP A 135 14.19 2.60 9.05
C ASP A 135 13.50 2.63 7.68
N ALA A 136 14.26 2.42 6.60
CA ALA A 136 13.69 2.35 5.27
C ALA A 136 12.78 1.12 5.10
N ALA A 137 13.16 -0.01 5.66
CA ALA A 137 12.34 -1.23 5.67
C ALA A 137 11.04 -1.03 6.47
N ILE A 138 11.14 -0.42 7.66
CA ILE A 138 9.98 -0.11 8.52
C ILE A 138 9.03 0.84 7.80
N ARG A 139 9.52 1.91 7.16
CA ARG A 139 8.67 2.83 6.39
C ARG A 139 7.92 2.15 5.26
N LYS A 140 8.58 1.25 4.52
CA LYS A 140 7.93 0.46 3.45
C LYS A 140 6.85 -0.45 4.02
N LEU A 141 7.13 -1.12 5.13
CA LEU A 141 6.17 -2.01 5.79
C LEU A 141 4.94 -1.24 6.27
N ASN A 142 5.14 -0.13 6.98
CA ASN A 142 4.04 0.70 7.47
C ASN A 142 3.16 1.21 6.32
N THR A 143 3.77 1.72 5.24
CA THR A 143 3.03 2.15 4.06
C THR A 143 2.23 1.02 3.42
N CYS A 144 2.78 -0.21 3.39
CA CYS A 144 2.07 -1.39 2.89
C CYS A 144 0.87 -1.74 3.78
N ILE A 145 1.04 -1.72 5.10
CA ILE A 145 -0.03 -2.00 6.07
C ILE A 145 -1.15 -0.96 5.93
N GLU A 146 -0.81 0.33 5.92
CA GLU A 146 -1.79 1.42 5.78
C GLU A 146 -2.56 1.33 4.45
N SER A 147 -1.86 1.05 3.35
CA SER A 147 -2.52 0.87 2.04
C SER A 147 -3.47 -0.31 2.04
N TYR A 148 -3.06 -1.43 2.64
CA TYR A 148 -3.90 -2.63 2.76
C TYR A 148 -5.15 -2.37 3.62
N GLU A 149 -4.99 -1.73 4.77
CA GLU A 149 -6.11 -1.38 5.66
C GLU A 149 -7.09 -0.44 4.99
N THR A 150 -6.59 0.56 4.25
CA THR A 150 -7.42 1.49 3.49
C THR A 150 -8.24 0.76 2.43
N LEU A 151 -7.60 -0.11 1.64
CA LEU A 151 -8.29 -0.90 0.61
C LEU A 151 -9.31 -1.89 1.19
N ARG A 152 -9.00 -2.50 2.33
CA ARG A 152 -9.92 -3.38 3.04
C ARG A 152 -11.17 -2.67 3.53
N ASN A 153 -11.03 -1.44 3.99
CA ASN A 153 -12.14 -0.64 4.53
C ASN A 153 -12.97 0.07 3.43
N MET A 154 -12.54 0.00 2.16
CA MET A 154 -13.28 0.52 1.00
C MET A 154 -14.34 -0.48 0.45
N LYS A 155 -14.41 -1.69 0.98
CA LYS A 155 -15.43 -2.68 0.65
C LYS A 155 -16.70 -2.47 1.48
#